data_a8554351144a08fdd70038288f0a25b9
#
_entry.id   a8554351144a08fdd70038288f0a25b9
#
_cell.length_a   1.000
_cell.length_b   1.000
_cell.length_c   1.000
_cell.angle_alpha   90.00
_cell.angle_beta   90.00
_cell.angle_gamma   90.00
#
_symmetry.space_group_name_H-M   'P 1'
#
loop_
_entity.id
_entity.type
_entity.pdbx_description
1 polymer ?
#
loop_
_entity_poly.entity_id
_entity_poly.type
_entity_poly.pdbx_seq_one_letter_code
_entity_poly.pdbx_strand_id
1 'polypeptide(L)'
;LVKKINTSVYINDRPCAFRYPRGNGIGVELPNINEKIQIGKGRVIKEGKNIAIINFGARLQECLIAEESLSKKGIYPTIIDARFAKPLDENLIWQAATNHESIITIEEGSIGGFGSHVSHYLSENNLLNGRLKFRSMILPDKFIDQDKPELMYKYVGLDSKGIELKVIE
;
A
#
# COMPACT_ATOMS: atom_id res chain seq x y z
N LEU A 1 -11.52 -5.76 6.66
CA LEU A 1 -11.25 -6.66 7.79
C LEU A 1 -12.05 -7.96 7.68
N VAL A 2 -13.40 -7.91 7.57
CA VAL A 2 -14.30 -9.09 7.52
C VAL A 2 -13.78 -10.17 6.55
N LYS A 3 -13.52 -9.83 5.30
CA LYS A 3 -12.99 -10.79 4.30
C LYS A 3 -11.64 -11.43 4.72
N LYS A 4 -10.77 -10.69 5.42
CA LYS A 4 -9.50 -11.24 5.94
C LYS A 4 -9.75 -12.25 7.04
N ILE A 5 -10.66 -11.95 7.97
CA ILE A 5 -11.07 -12.89 9.03
C ILE A 5 -11.67 -14.15 8.41
N ASN A 6 -12.64 -13.99 7.50
CA ASN A 6 -13.25 -15.11 6.80
C ASN A 6 -12.22 -15.99 6.08
N THR A 7 -11.21 -15.37 5.45
CA THR A 7 -10.15 -16.11 4.79
C THR A 7 -9.29 -16.87 5.79
N SER A 8 -8.91 -16.24 6.91
CA SER A 8 -8.01 -16.83 7.92
C SER A 8 -8.58 -18.07 8.59
N VAL A 9 -9.90 -18.12 8.79
CA VAL A 9 -10.59 -19.28 9.39
C VAL A 9 -10.44 -20.56 8.55
N TYR A 10 -10.17 -20.45 7.26
CA TYR A 10 -9.97 -21.59 6.36
C TYR A 10 -8.52 -22.01 6.16
N ILE A 11 -7.57 -21.31 6.80
CA ILE A 11 -6.15 -21.67 6.75
C ILE A 11 -5.86 -22.60 7.93
N ASN A 12 -5.80 -23.91 7.66
CA ASN A 12 -5.63 -24.93 8.70
C ASN A 12 -4.26 -25.62 8.67
N ASP A 13 -3.43 -25.33 7.68
CA ASP A 13 -2.15 -25.97 7.40
C ASP A 13 -0.94 -25.15 7.88
N ARG A 14 -1.18 -23.92 8.32
CA ARG A 14 -0.10 -22.99 8.74
C ARG A 14 -0.62 -21.86 9.63
N PRO A 15 0.26 -21.18 10.42
CA PRO A 15 -0.09 -19.95 11.12
C PRO A 15 -0.52 -18.85 10.16
N CYS A 16 -1.55 -18.09 10.56
CA CYS A 16 -2.04 -16.93 9.84
C CYS A 16 -2.08 -15.73 10.78
N ALA A 17 -1.62 -14.57 10.30
CA ALA A 17 -1.69 -13.31 11.01
C ALA A 17 -2.21 -12.20 10.12
N PHE A 18 -3.05 -11.34 10.67
CA PHE A 18 -3.49 -10.12 10.00
C PHE A 18 -3.46 -8.94 10.97
N ARG A 19 -3.12 -7.78 10.44
CA ARG A 19 -3.09 -6.52 11.18
C ARG A 19 -4.29 -5.66 10.79
N TYR A 20 -4.77 -4.87 11.73
CA TYR A 20 -5.82 -3.90 11.50
C TYR A 20 -5.57 -2.65 12.34
N PRO A 21 -5.96 -1.46 11.87
CA PRO A 21 -5.77 -0.22 12.61
C PRO A 21 -6.67 -0.16 13.85
N ARG A 22 -6.21 0.53 14.87
CA ARG A 22 -7.04 0.96 16.00
C ARG A 22 -7.82 2.19 15.59
N GLY A 23 -9.13 2.08 15.39
CA GLY A 23 -9.99 3.18 14.97
C GLY A 23 -11.34 2.72 14.44
N ASN A 24 -12.13 3.66 14.01
CA ASN A 24 -13.42 3.40 13.39
C ASN A 24 -13.26 3.00 11.93
N GLY A 25 -14.18 2.18 11.42
CA GLY A 25 -14.28 1.91 9.99
C GLY A 25 -14.72 3.15 9.21
N ILE A 26 -14.40 3.19 7.92
CA ILE A 26 -14.75 4.31 7.02
C ILE A 26 -16.21 4.31 6.57
N GLY A 27 -17.07 3.48 7.18
CA GLY A 27 -18.51 3.47 6.90
C GLY A 27 -18.94 2.80 5.60
N VAL A 28 -18.07 1.97 4.99
CA VAL A 28 -18.44 1.19 3.80
C VAL A 28 -19.38 0.04 4.16
N GLU A 29 -20.22 -0.37 3.21
CA GLU A 29 -21.07 -1.53 3.34
C GLU A 29 -20.23 -2.78 3.66
N LEU A 30 -20.72 -3.57 4.62
CA LEU A 30 -20.05 -4.80 5.02
C LEU A 30 -20.22 -5.87 3.94
N PRO A 31 -19.16 -6.60 3.59
CA PRO A 31 -19.24 -7.70 2.64
C PRO A 31 -20.06 -8.86 3.25
N ASN A 32 -20.55 -9.75 2.40
CA ASN A 32 -21.17 -10.99 2.84
C ASN A 32 -20.26 -11.78 3.78
N ILE A 33 -20.84 -12.42 4.79
CA ILE A 33 -20.13 -13.14 5.84
C ILE A 33 -19.23 -14.28 5.29
N ASN A 34 -19.54 -14.81 4.12
CA ASN A 34 -18.77 -15.91 3.49
C ASN A 34 -17.74 -15.44 2.45
N GLU A 35 -17.66 -14.14 2.20
CA GLU A 35 -16.70 -13.63 1.22
C GLU A 35 -15.25 -13.75 1.71
N LYS A 36 -14.44 -14.37 0.87
CA LYS A 36 -12.99 -14.57 1.08
C LYS A 36 -12.20 -13.74 0.10
N ILE A 37 -10.92 -13.54 0.40
CA ILE A 37 -9.95 -12.98 -0.54
C ILE A 37 -8.96 -14.06 -0.94
N GLN A 38 -8.51 -14.02 -2.18
CA GLN A 38 -7.47 -14.92 -2.66
C GLN A 38 -6.16 -14.57 -1.95
N ILE A 39 -5.52 -15.57 -1.33
CA ILE A 39 -4.27 -15.40 -0.61
C ILE A 39 -3.18 -14.93 -1.57
N GLY A 40 -2.41 -13.93 -1.15
CA GLY A 40 -1.32 -13.37 -1.93
C GLY A 40 -1.77 -12.57 -3.16
N LYS A 41 -3.06 -12.15 -3.21
CA LYS A 41 -3.55 -11.33 -4.31
C LYS A 41 -3.94 -9.93 -3.86
N GLY A 42 -3.24 -8.95 -4.45
CA GLY A 42 -3.61 -7.55 -4.42
C GLY A 42 -4.75 -7.23 -5.40
N ARG A 43 -4.99 -5.95 -5.59
CA ARG A 43 -5.95 -5.46 -6.61
C ARG A 43 -5.56 -4.06 -7.05
N VAL A 44 -5.78 -3.75 -8.31
CA VAL A 44 -5.77 -2.38 -8.81
C VAL A 44 -7.10 -1.73 -8.42
N ILE A 45 -7.04 -0.58 -7.78
CA ILE A 45 -8.20 0.22 -7.40
C ILE A 45 -8.51 1.25 -8.47
N LYS A 46 -7.45 1.84 -9.03
CA LYS A 46 -7.56 2.83 -10.09
C LYS A 46 -6.38 2.68 -11.04
N GLU A 47 -6.65 2.62 -12.32
CA GLU A 47 -5.62 2.62 -13.36
C GLU A 47 -5.12 4.03 -13.62
N GLY A 48 -3.84 4.16 -13.88
CA GLY A 48 -3.17 5.42 -14.18
C GLY A 48 -1.99 5.24 -15.11
N LYS A 49 -1.03 6.17 -15.07
CA LYS A 49 0.15 6.18 -15.96
C LYS A 49 1.39 6.59 -15.18
N ASN A 50 2.53 6.12 -15.62
CA ASN A 50 3.88 6.50 -15.19
C ASN A 50 4.22 6.19 -13.74
N ILE A 51 3.29 6.29 -12.80
CA ILE A 51 3.53 6.12 -11.37
C ILE A 51 2.54 5.11 -10.81
N ALA A 52 3.03 4.11 -10.07
CA ALA A 52 2.21 3.19 -9.30
C ALA A 52 2.38 3.46 -7.80
N ILE A 53 1.29 3.70 -7.09
CA ILE A 53 1.25 3.78 -5.63
C ILE A 53 0.70 2.46 -5.11
N ILE A 54 1.55 1.69 -4.42
CA ILE A 54 1.20 0.38 -3.85
C ILE A 54 0.99 0.56 -2.35
N ASN A 55 -0.26 0.59 -1.95
CA ASN A 55 -0.64 0.71 -0.55
C ASN A 55 -0.69 -0.66 0.13
N PHE A 56 -0.14 -0.73 1.33
CA PHE A 56 -0.31 -1.84 2.25
C PHE A 56 -0.89 -1.36 3.59
N GLY A 57 -2.16 -1.65 3.82
CA GLY A 57 -2.84 -1.33 5.08
C GLY A 57 -3.83 -0.16 4.99
N ALA A 58 -3.86 0.70 6.00
CA ALA A 58 -4.95 1.65 6.21
C ALA A 58 -4.79 2.98 5.45
N ARG A 59 -3.66 3.22 4.76
CA ARG A 59 -3.43 4.48 4.02
C ARG A 59 -4.11 4.54 2.65
N LEU A 60 -4.92 3.52 2.27
CA LEU A 60 -5.57 3.47 0.96
C LEU A 60 -6.46 4.70 0.71
N GLN A 61 -7.22 5.14 1.70
CA GLN A 61 -8.08 6.33 1.57
C GLN A 61 -7.25 7.59 1.29
N GLU A 62 -6.10 7.73 1.98
CA GLU A 62 -5.18 8.85 1.74
C GLU A 62 -4.57 8.80 0.34
N CYS A 63 -4.29 7.60 -0.18
CA CYS A 63 -3.84 7.43 -1.57
C CYS A 63 -4.90 7.89 -2.58
N LEU A 64 -6.17 7.60 -2.34
CA LEU A 64 -7.27 8.02 -3.21
C LEU A 64 -7.48 9.54 -3.17
N ILE A 65 -7.42 10.16 -1.98
CA ILE A 65 -7.50 11.61 -1.83
C ILE A 65 -6.31 12.30 -2.54
N ALA A 66 -5.10 11.76 -2.37
CA ALA A 66 -3.91 12.28 -3.05
C ALA A 66 -4.05 12.16 -4.58
N GLU A 67 -4.58 11.04 -5.07
CA GLU A 67 -4.82 10.82 -6.52
C GLU A 67 -5.83 11.84 -7.08
N GLU A 68 -6.91 12.15 -6.36
CA GLU A 68 -7.86 13.19 -6.78
C GLU A 68 -7.20 14.58 -6.89
N SER A 69 -6.29 14.90 -5.97
CA SER A 69 -5.53 16.16 -6.02
C SER A 69 -4.54 16.17 -7.19
N LEU A 70 -3.83 15.07 -7.41
CA LEU A 70 -2.86 14.89 -8.49
C LEU A 70 -3.54 14.93 -9.87
N SER A 71 -4.72 14.31 -10.01
CA SER A 71 -5.51 14.31 -11.24
C SER A 71 -5.84 15.73 -11.70
N LYS A 72 -6.15 16.64 -10.78
CA LYS A 72 -6.40 18.06 -11.08
C LYS A 72 -5.17 18.79 -11.62
N LYS A 73 -3.98 18.20 -11.42
CA LYS A 73 -2.67 18.68 -11.91
C LYS A 73 -2.19 17.91 -13.16
N GLY A 74 -3.03 17.03 -13.72
CA GLY A 74 -2.71 16.23 -14.89
C GLY A 74 -1.84 15.00 -14.58
N ILE A 75 -1.68 14.61 -13.33
CA ILE A 75 -0.91 13.44 -12.90
C ILE A 75 -1.89 12.36 -12.46
N TYR A 76 -1.84 11.19 -13.09
CA TYR A 76 -2.79 10.10 -12.92
C TYR A 76 -2.07 8.82 -12.45
N PRO A 77 -1.73 8.67 -11.17
CA PRO A 77 -1.07 7.47 -10.69
C PRO A 77 -2.01 6.27 -10.66
N THR A 78 -1.47 5.07 -10.90
CA THR A 78 -2.15 3.81 -10.62
C THR A 78 -2.18 3.59 -9.11
N ILE A 79 -3.35 3.28 -8.55
CA ILE A 79 -3.53 2.98 -7.11
C ILE A 79 -3.74 1.48 -6.94
N ILE A 80 -2.87 0.85 -6.17
CA ILE A 80 -2.88 -0.59 -5.89
C ILE A 80 -3.05 -0.83 -4.39
N ASP A 81 -3.98 -1.72 -4.04
CA ASP A 81 -4.13 -2.26 -2.68
C ASP A 81 -3.45 -3.63 -2.62
N ALA A 82 -2.27 -3.70 -2.03
CA ALA A 82 -1.46 -4.91 -1.95
C ALA A 82 -2.09 -6.03 -1.12
N ARG A 83 -2.88 -5.70 -0.11
CA ARG A 83 -3.58 -6.62 0.81
C ARG A 83 -2.69 -7.55 1.63
N PHE A 84 -1.64 -8.12 1.03
CA PHE A 84 -0.75 -9.11 1.62
C PHE A 84 0.71 -8.63 1.60
N ALA A 85 1.38 -8.78 2.75
CA ALA A 85 2.83 -8.65 2.82
C ALA A 85 3.51 -10.00 2.53
N LYS A 86 2.87 -11.10 2.96
CA LYS A 86 3.31 -12.48 2.73
C LYS A 86 2.09 -13.38 2.50
N PRO A 87 2.06 -14.11 1.37
CA PRO A 87 2.95 -13.93 0.23
C PRO A 87 2.69 -12.62 -0.52
N LEU A 88 3.71 -12.06 -1.17
CA LEU A 88 3.55 -10.92 -2.09
C LEU A 88 2.77 -11.34 -3.33
N ASP A 89 2.03 -10.43 -3.92
CA ASP A 89 1.54 -10.60 -5.29
C ASP A 89 2.63 -10.20 -6.28
N GLU A 90 3.56 -11.12 -6.50
CA GLU A 90 4.72 -10.91 -7.37
C GLU A 90 4.32 -10.50 -8.79
N ASN A 91 3.26 -11.12 -9.33
CA ASN A 91 2.75 -10.76 -10.66
C ASN A 91 2.27 -9.31 -10.74
N LEU A 92 1.53 -8.86 -9.73
CA LEU A 92 1.03 -7.49 -9.67
C LEU A 92 2.17 -6.48 -9.52
N ILE A 93 3.17 -6.80 -8.69
CA ILE A 93 4.37 -5.96 -8.50
C ILE A 93 5.19 -5.93 -9.79
N TRP A 94 5.37 -7.06 -10.45
CA TRP A 94 6.09 -7.15 -11.72
C TRP A 94 5.41 -6.32 -12.81
N GLN A 95 4.08 -6.42 -12.94
CA GLN A 95 3.30 -5.59 -13.87
C GLN A 95 3.42 -4.09 -13.53
N ALA A 96 3.34 -3.73 -12.25
CA ALA A 96 3.55 -2.35 -11.84
C ALA A 96 4.96 -1.85 -12.24
N ALA A 97 6.00 -2.66 -12.04
CA ALA A 97 7.38 -2.30 -12.35
C ALA A 97 7.65 -2.17 -13.86
N THR A 98 6.99 -2.97 -14.68
CA THR A 98 7.20 -2.97 -16.13
C THR A 98 6.38 -1.91 -16.86
N ASN A 99 5.23 -1.54 -16.30
CA ASN A 99 4.29 -0.62 -16.93
C ASN A 99 4.41 0.84 -16.43
N HIS A 100 5.23 1.09 -15.39
CA HIS A 100 5.40 2.42 -14.82
C HIS A 100 6.88 2.81 -14.74
N GLU A 101 7.13 4.10 -14.66
CA GLU A 101 8.48 4.67 -14.48
C GLU A 101 8.86 4.75 -13.00
N SER A 102 7.87 4.79 -12.12
CA SER A 102 8.07 4.91 -10.69
C SER A 102 7.09 4.04 -9.89
N ILE A 103 7.60 3.44 -8.82
CA ILE A 103 6.79 2.76 -7.79
C ILE A 103 7.01 3.48 -6.47
N ILE A 104 5.90 3.80 -5.81
CA ILE A 104 5.88 4.29 -4.43
C ILE A 104 5.11 3.27 -3.60
N THR A 105 5.76 2.66 -2.61
CA THR A 105 5.07 1.85 -1.60
C THR A 105 4.70 2.71 -0.40
N ILE A 106 3.53 2.47 0.20
CA ILE A 106 3.12 3.16 1.42
C ILE A 106 2.55 2.18 2.44
N GLU A 107 3.02 2.29 3.68
CA GLU A 107 2.59 1.48 4.82
C GLU A 107 2.71 2.22 6.15
N GLU A 108 2.01 1.73 7.16
CA GLU A 108 2.15 2.18 8.56
C GLU A 108 3.21 1.37 9.33
N GLY A 109 4.17 0.84 8.62
CA GLY A 109 5.33 0.12 9.14
C GLY A 109 6.60 0.95 9.06
N SER A 110 7.71 0.36 9.50
CA SER A 110 9.06 0.93 9.44
C SER A 110 9.92 0.20 8.40
N ILE A 111 11.22 0.53 8.35
CA ILE A 111 12.22 -0.22 7.57
C ILE A 111 12.14 -1.72 7.93
N GLY A 112 12.19 -2.59 6.92
CA GLY A 112 12.00 -4.03 7.07
C GLY A 112 10.56 -4.50 6.84
N GLY A 113 9.60 -3.57 6.63
CA GLY A 113 8.21 -3.86 6.35
C GLY A 113 7.91 -4.22 4.89
N PHE A 114 6.67 -3.97 4.46
CA PHE A 114 6.17 -4.30 3.12
C PHE A 114 7.02 -3.69 1.99
N GLY A 115 7.37 -2.40 2.11
CA GLY A 115 8.22 -1.73 1.10
C GLY A 115 9.58 -2.39 0.93
N SER A 116 10.18 -2.92 2.01
CA SER A 116 11.43 -3.67 1.95
C SER A 116 11.27 -5.02 1.23
N HIS A 117 10.14 -5.73 1.43
CA HIS A 117 9.85 -6.95 0.68
C HIS A 117 9.67 -6.67 -0.81
N VAL A 118 8.97 -5.58 -1.17
CA VAL A 118 8.83 -5.16 -2.58
C VAL A 118 10.18 -4.80 -3.18
N SER A 119 11.00 -4.01 -2.48
CA SER A 119 12.35 -3.63 -2.95
C SER A 119 13.23 -4.86 -3.17
N HIS A 120 13.22 -5.81 -2.24
CA HIS A 120 13.95 -7.07 -2.37
C HIS A 120 13.51 -7.84 -3.63
N TYR A 121 12.20 -8.03 -3.81
CA TYR A 121 11.66 -8.69 -5.00
C TYR A 121 12.09 -8.00 -6.30
N LEU A 122 12.00 -6.67 -6.36
CA LEU A 122 12.40 -5.90 -7.54
C LEU A 122 13.91 -6.06 -7.85
N SER A 123 14.74 -6.08 -6.81
CA SER A 123 16.19 -6.27 -6.94
C SER A 123 16.54 -7.67 -7.45
N GLU A 124 15.99 -8.72 -6.83
CA GLU A 124 16.23 -10.11 -7.24
C GLU A 124 15.81 -10.42 -8.69
N ASN A 125 14.80 -9.69 -9.19
CA ASN A 125 14.29 -9.85 -10.56
C ASN A 125 14.88 -8.84 -11.56
N ASN A 126 15.97 -8.14 -11.21
CA ASN A 126 16.65 -7.16 -12.07
C ASN A 126 15.73 -6.01 -12.56
N LEU A 127 14.71 -5.65 -11.80
CA LEU A 127 13.77 -4.58 -12.13
C LEU A 127 14.27 -3.20 -11.67
N LEU A 128 15.28 -3.14 -10.77
CA LEU A 128 15.96 -1.92 -10.32
C LEU A 128 17.24 -1.66 -11.15
N ASN A 129 17.12 -1.69 -12.47
CA ASN A 129 18.23 -1.56 -13.41
C ASN A 129 18.50 -0.11 -13.88
N GLY A 130 18.04 0.88 -13.13
CA GLY A 130 18.18 2.31 -13.44
C GLY A 130 17.02 2.92 -14.22
N ARG A 131 16.10 2.12 -14.77
CA ARG A 131 14.87 2.60 -15.43
C ARG A 131 13.78 2.92 -14.41
N LEU A 132 13.53 2.01 -13.49
CA LEU A 132 12.48 2.14 -12.48
C LEU A 132 12.98 2.94 -11.27
N LYS A 133 12.26 4.00 -10.91
CA LYS A 133 12.44 4.71 -9.65
C LYS A 133 11.60 4.04 -8.56
N PHE A 134 12.20 3.76 -7.41
CA PHE A 134 11.50 3.17 -6.28
C PHE A 134 11.61 4.05 -5.03
N ARG A 135 10.51 4.26 -4.34
CA ARG A 135 10.44 4.98 -3.05
C ARG A 135 9.54 4.25 -2.09
N SER A 136 9.92 4.24 -0.80
CA SER A 136 9.08 3.73 0.29
C SER A 136 8.63 4.87 1.18
N MET A 137 7.33 4.95 1.44
CA MET A 137 6.76 5.82 2.45
C MET A 137 6.42 4.97 3.68
N ILE A 138 7.15 5.21 4.75
CA ILE A 138 7.14 4.43 5.99
C ILE A 138 7.23 5.37 7.20
N LEU A 139 7.00 4.84 8.38
CA LEU A 139 7.31 5.58 9.61
C LEU A 139 8.82 5.78 9.74
N PRO A 140 9.28 6.98 10.09
CA PRO A 140 10.70 7.27 10.30
C PRO A 140 11.23 6.51 11.52
N ASP A 141 12.53 6.20 11.51
CA ASP A 141 13.23 5.54 12.63
C ASP A 141 13.52 6.54 13.76
N LYS A 142 12.45 7.02 14.38
CA LYS A 142 12.48 7.93 15.55
C LYS A 142 11.20 7.81 16.36
N PHE A 143 11.25 8.22 17.62
CA PHE A 143 10.06 8.39 18.42
C PHE A 143 9.16 9.50 17.83
N ILE A 144 7.87 9.23 17.77
CA ILE A 144 6.84 10.18 17.35
C ILE A 144 6.03 10.51 18.59
N ASP A 145 6.00 11.79 18.96
CA ASP A 145 5.23 12.25 20.09
C ASP A 145 3.75 11.90 19.92
N GLN A 146 3.10 11.54 21.01
CA GLN A 146 1.70 11.12 20.99
C GLN A 146 0.79 12.30 20.67
N ASP A 147 -0.06 12.09 19.69
CA ASP A 147 -1.13 13.01 19.28
C ASP A 147 -2.29 12.21 18.70
N LYS A 148 -3.30 12.89 18.16
CA LYS A 148 -4.35 12.25 17.35
C LYS A 148 -3.71 11.55 16.15
N PRO A 149 -4.17 10.34 15.78
CA PRO A 149 -3.57 9.58 14.69
C PRO A 149 -3.39 10.39 13.39
N GLU A 150 -4.36 11.21 13.04
CA GLU A 150 -4.33 12.04 11.83
C GLU A 150 -3.17 13.05 11.86
N LEU A 151 -2.91 13.65 13.02
CA LEU A 151 -1.81 14.61 13.21
C LEU A 151 -0.45 13.90 13.20
N MET A 152 -0.37 12.71 13.79
CA MET A 152 0.84 11.89 13.75
C MET A 152 1.18 11.46 12.31
N TYR A 153 0.19 11.01 11.52
CA TYR A 153 0.40 10.67 10.11
C TYR A 153 0.80 11.88 9.27
N LYS A 154 0.18 13.03 9.50
CA LYS A 154 0.56 14.28 8.85
C LYS A 154 2.00 14.68 9.19
N TYR A 155 2.41 14.54 10.45
CA TYR A 155 3.77 14.86 10.89
C TYR A 155 4.84 14.00 10.18
N VAL A 156 4.54 12.74 9.89
CA VAL A 156 5.45 11.83 9.19
C VAL A 156 5.23 11.77 7.68
N GLY A 157 4.32 12.56 7.13
CA GLY A 157 4.06 12.63 5.70
C GLY A 157 3.34 11.41 5.12
N LEU A 158 2.60 10.65 5.94
CA LEU A 158 1.77 9.51 5.49
C LEU A 158 0.29 9.89 5.30
N ASP A 159 -0.02 11.18 5.24
CA ASP A 159 -1.31 11.71 4.82
C ASP A 159 -1.35 11.95 3.30
N SER A 160 -2.51 12.31 2.79
CA SER A 160 -2.72 12.57 1.36
C SER A 160 -1.81 13.68 0.81
N LYS A 161 -1.51 14.68 1.61
CA LYS A 161 -0.60 15.76 1.21
C LYS A 161 0.86 15.29 1.10
N GLY A 162 1.32 14.48 2.06
CA GLY A 162 2.65 13.87 2.01
C GLY A 162 2.80 12.92 0.82
N ILE A 163 1.75 12.13 0.51
CA ILE A 163 1.72 11.27 -0.68
C ILE A 163 1.81 12.10 -1.97
N GLU A 164 1.01 13.19 -2.06
CA GLU A 164 1.04 14.09 -3.21
C GLU A 164 2.44 14.69 -3.43
N LEU A 165 3.09 15.17 -2.37
CA LEU A 165 4.44 15.72 -2.43
C LEU A 165 5.45 14.66 -2.91
N LYS A 166 5.36 13.43 -2.38
CA LYS A 166 6.25 12.32 -2.77
C LYS A 166 6.10 11.90 -4.23
N VAL A 167 4.92 12.07 -4.82
CA VAL A 167 4.66 11.80 -6.24
C VAL A 167 5.28 12.87 -7.14
N ILE A 168 5.31 14.12 -6.68
CA ILE A 168 5.82 15.27 -7.47
C ILE A 168 7.36 15.35 -7.45
N GLU A 169 8.02 14.83 -6.41
CA GLU A 169 9.50 14.70 -6.35
C GLU A 169 10.07 13.77 -7.43
#